data_d569616d3e5d78f3fa7537e62e44edb1
#
_entry.id   d569616d3e5d78f3fa7537e62e44edb1
#
_cell.length_a   1.000
_cell.length_b   1.000
_cell.length_c   1.000
_cell.angle_alpha   90.00
_cell.angle_beta   90.00
_cell.angle_gamma   90.00
#
_symmetry.space_group_name_H-M   'P 1'
#
loop_
_entity.id
_entity.type
_entity.pdbx_description
1 polymer ?
#
loop_
_entity_poly.entity_id
_entity_poly.type
_entity_poly.pdbx_seq_one_letter_code
_entity_poly.pdbx_strand_id
1 'polypeptide(L)'
;LDRLRLPAGHAMRDVVRLENPLSEAQSTMRPTLLGSLLDAARHNVSRNGPDVAIFESGAVYRAGDARATHSLVDEHQALGALLTGALGGWASKSWRGEPGESDFFAAKALLGALLDKFHVDWSVQPATAWPFLHPGRAAEVLAGDGYGGSVSEPVLAETGMLAEGERPPASVGFVGEVHPLVAGQWDLERTAVFAIDLGKLAAAAAPVVAFKPFASVPSLRRDLAVTLPDPIAAAQVLERVREAGGEVLDDVSVFDVYTGPQVGEGMRSLALALSFRAPDRTLTEEDVEPARARIVAALGELGGELRV
;
A
#
# COMPACT_ATOMS: atom_id res chain seq x y z
N LEU A 1 -23.56 -5.49 6.40
CA LEU A 1 -23.00 -4.29 5.73
C LEU A 1 -23.15 -3.04 6.60
N ASP A 2 -24.20 -2.94 7.41
CA ASP A 2 -24.44 -1.78 8.31
C ASP A 2 -23.30 -1.64 9.34
N ARG A 3 -22.83 -2.74 9.90
CA ARG A 3 -21.65 -2.76 10.80
C ARG A 3 -20.37 -2.21 10.15
N LEU A 4 -20.25 -2.26 8.82
CA LEU A 4 -19.14 -1.67 8.05
C LEU A 4 -19.34 -0.18 7.76
N ARG A 5 -20.38 0.47 8.27
CA ARG A 5 -20.70 1.89 8.08
C ARG A 5 -20.85 2.31 6.62
N LEU A 6 -21.20 1.40 5.74
CA LEU A 6 -21.41 1.73 4.33
C LEU A 6 -22.64 2.66 4.20
N PRO A 7 -22.53 3.82 3.53
CA PRO A 7 -23.69 4.67 3.25
C PRO A 7 -24.71 3.98 2.36
N ALA A 8 -25.96 4.42 2.36
CA ALA A 8 -27.05 3.78 1.63
C ALA A 8 -26.79 3.62 0.11
N GLY A 9 -26.10 4.58 -0.50
CA GLY A 9 -25.75 4.55 -1.93
C GLY A 9 -24.40 3.93 -2.27
N HIS A 10 -23.70 3.31 -1.32
CA HIS A 10 -22.39 2.74 -1.57
C HIS A 10 -22.46 1.49 -2.46
N ALA A 11 -21.60 1.37 -3.47
CA ALA A 11 -21.61 0.27 -4.44
C ALA A 11 -21.56 -1.14 -3.81
N MET A 12 -20.90 -1.32 -2.66
CA MET A 12 -20.90 -2.60 -1.94
C MET A 12 -22.26 -2.98 -1.32
N ARG A 13 -23.25 -2.09 -1.33
CA ARG A 13 -24.63 -2.42 -0.89
C ARG A 13 -25.47 -3.00 -2.01
N ASP A 14 -25.03 -2.89 -3.23
CA ASP A 14 -25.65 -3.53 -4.37
C ASP A 14 -25.23 -5.01 -4.41
N VAL A 15 -25.90 -5.80 -3.58
CA VAL A 15 -25.56 -7.20 -3.30
C VAL A 15 -26.44 -8.18 -4.07
N VAL A 16 -25.86 -9.31 -4.44
CA VAL A 16 -26.62 -10.45 -4.99
C VAL A 16 -27.36 -11.15 -3.87
N ARG A 17 -28.69 -11.26 -3.99
CA ARG A 17 -29.56 -11.93 -3.01
C ARG A 17 -29.83 -13.38 -3.43
N LEU A 18 -29.86 -14.26 -2.43
CA LEU A 18 -30.27 -15.65 -2.63
C LEU A 18 -31.80 -15.75 -2.60
N GLU A 19 -32.40 -16.52 -3.51
CA GLU A 19 -33.85 -16.75 -3.51
C GLU A 19 -34.30 -17.61 -2.32
N ASN A 20 -33.50 -18.62 -1.95
CA ASN A 20 -33.82 -19.56 -0.88
C ASN A 20 -32.69 -19.63 0.15
N PRO A 21 -32.50 -18.58 0.97
CA PRO A 21 -31.44 -18.57 1.97
C PRO A 21 -31.76 -19.52 3.14
N LEU A 22 -30.71 -20.16 3.70
CA LEU A 22 -30.85 -20.99 4.89
C LEU A 22 -31.20 -20.18 6.13
N SER A 23 -30.83 -18.91 6.17
CA SER A 23 -31.16 -17.96 7.23
C SER A 23 -31.15 -16.53 6.67
N GLU A 24 -31.82 -15.60 7.35
CA GLU A 24 -31.81 -14.20 6.98
C GLU A 24 -30.40 -13.61 7.01
N ALA A 25 -29.57 -14.01 7.96
CA ALA A 25 -28.17 -13.57 8.08
C ALA A 25 -27.30 -14.03 6.91
N GLN A 26 -27.72 -15.06 6.16
CA GLN A 26 -27.01 -15.64 5.01
C GLN A 26 -27.80 -15.45 3.70
N SER A 27 -28.60 -14.41 3.62
CA SER A 27 -29.49 -14.13 2.47
C SER A 27 -28.81 -13.42 1.29
N THR A 28 -27.54 -13.02 1.45
CA THR A 28 -26.79 -12.31 0.41
C THR A 28 -25.42 -12.93 0.19
N MET A 29 -24.97 -12.89 -1.08
CA MET A 29 -23.58 -13.20 -1.40
C MET A 29 -22.69 -12.06 -0.87
N ARG A 30 -21.49 -12.43 -0.40
CA ARG A 30 -20.56 -11.49 0.22
C ARG A 30 -19.90 -10.57 -0.82
N PRO A 31 -19.99 -9.24 -0.66
CA PRO A 31 -19.32 -8.28 -1.56
C PRO A 31 -17.86 -8.01 -1.19
N THR A 32 -17.38 -8.54 -0.06
CA THR A 32 -16.02 -8.38 0.46
C THR A 32 -15.68 -9.52 1.43
N LEU A 33 -14.40 -9.84 1.56
CA LEU A 33 -13.90 -10.78 2.57
C LEU A 33 -13.80 -10.16 3.97
N LEU A 34 -13.90 -8.83 4.09
CA LEU A 34 -13.66 -8.13 5.36
C LEU A 34 -14.61 -8.59 6.47
N GLY A 35 -15.88 -8.83 6.15
CA GLY A 35 -16.87 -9.28 7.15
C GLY A 35 -16.49 -10.64 7.79
N SER A 36 -16.15 -11.63 6.96
CA SER A 36 -15.72 -12.95 7.42
C SER A 36 -14.39 -12.91 8.19
N LEU A 37 -13.44 -12.09 7.74
CA LEU A 37 -12.17 -11.89 8.44
C LEU A 37 -12.38 -11.27 9.83
N LEU A 38 -13.25 -10.25 9.95
CA LEU A 38 -13.58 -9.64 11.24
C LEU A 38 -14.29 -10.61 12.18
N ASP A 39 -15.23 -11.41 11.67
CA ASP A 39 -15.91 -12.44 12.46
C ASP A 39 -14.92 -13.52 12.95
N ALA A 40 -14.01 -13.96 12.09
CA ALA A 40 -12.96 -14.92 12.42
C ALA A 40 -11.97 -14.33 13.45
N ALA A 41 -11.55 -13.08 13.28
CA ALA A 41 -10.66 -12.40 14.22
C ALA A 41 -11.31 -12.27 15.60
N ARG A 42 -12.55 -11.79 15.68
CA ARG A 42 -13.32 -11.72 16.94
C ARG A 42 -13.38 -13.08 17.64
N HIS A 43 -13.68 -14.15 16.87
CA HIS A 43 -13.75 -15.50 17.43
C HIS A 43 -12.40 -15.93 18.02
N ASN A 44 -11.30 -15.67 17.32
CA ASN A 44 -9.96 -16.03 17.78
C ASN A 44 -9.52 -15.20 19.00
N VAL A 45 -9.70 -13.88 18.95
CA VAL A 45 -9.38 -12.99 20.07
C VAL A 45 -10.09 -13.41 21.34
N SER A 46 -11.38 -13.77 21.26
CA SER A 46 -12.17 -14.18 22.42
C SER A 46 -11.74 -15.51 23.06
N ARG A 47 -10.95 -16.33 22.35
CA ARG A 47 -10.55 -17.68 22.80
C ARG A 47 -9.05 -17.87 22.95
N ASN A 48 -8.26 -17.27 22.05
CA ASN A 48 -6.84 -17.59 21.90
C ASN A 48 -5.91 -16.42 22.28
N GLY A 49 -6.47 -15.26 22.62
CA GLY A 49 -5.71 -14.05 22.94
C GLY A 49 -5.76 -12.97 21.83
N PRO A 50 -5.21 -11.78 22.11
CA PRO A 50 -5.41 -10.60 21.28
C PRO A 50 -4.67 -10.64 19.92
N ASP A 51 -3.65 -11.50 19.80
CA ASP A 51 -2.74 -11.50 18.65
C ASP A 51 -3.28 -12.43 17.56
N VAL A 52 -3.80 -11.86 16.50
CA VAL A 52 -4.37 -12.59 15.35
C VAL A 52 -3.81 -12.08 14.05
N ALA A 53 -3.29 -13.00 13.24
CA ALA A 53 -2.89 -12.75 11.85
C ALA A 53 -3.52 -13.84 10.98
N ILE A 54 -4.49 -13.47 10.17
CA ILE A 54 -5.26 -14.38 9.32
C ILE A 54 -5.40 -13.83 7.90
N PHE A 55 -5.57 -14.72 6.95
CA PHE A 55 -5.92 -14.35 5.58
C PHE A 55 -7.02 -15.29 5.04
N GLU A 56 -7.70 -14.82 4.04
CA GLU A 56 -8.70 -15.58 3.28
C GLU A 56 -8.55 -15.28 1.79
N SER A 57 -8.58 -16.32 0.97
CA SER A 57 -8.75 -16.20 -0.47
C SER A 57 -10.08 -16.83 -0.87
N GLY A 58 -10.88 -16.11 -1.65
CA GLY A 58 -12.19 -16.61 -2.05
C GLY A 58 -12.96 -15.65 -2.95
N ALA A 59 -14.07 -16.15 -3.49
CA ALA A 59 -14.93 -15.36 -4.34
C ALA A 59 -15.72 -14.32 -3.54
N VAL A 60 -15.86 -13.14 -4.15
CA VAL A 60 -16.74 -12.05 -3.73
C VAL A 60 -17.66 -11.69 -4.89
N TYR A 61 -18.83 -11.13 -4.57
CA TYR A 61 -19.93 -10.99 -5.52
C TYR A 61 -20.54 -9.59 -5.41
N ARG A 62 -20.80 -8.97 -6.56
CA ARG A 62 -21.52 -7.71 -6.66
C ARG A 62 -22.62 -7.83 -7.72
N ALA A 63 -23.60 -6.97 -7.68
CA ALA A 63 -24.52 -6.85 -8.80
C ALA A 63 -23.72 -6.40 -10.03
N GLY A 64 -23.84 -7.16 -11.11
CA GLY A 64 -23.14 -6.89 -12.36
C GLY A 64 -23.93 -5.93 -13.23
N ASP A 65 -23.25 -5.22 -14.12
CA ASP A 65 -23.90 -4.49 -15.20
C ASP A 65 -24.08 -5.42 -16.41
N ALA A 66 -25.30 -5.94 -16.58
CA ALA A 66 -25.65 -6.82 -17.68
C ALA A 66 -25.34 -6.23 -19.08
N ARG A 67 -25.25 -4.90 -19.20
CA ARG A 67 -24.91 -4.23 -20.45
C ARG A 67 -23.42 -4.27 -20.74
N ALA A 68 -22.58 -4.16 -19.69
CA ALA A 68 -21.13 -4.16 -19.81
C ALA A 68 -20.55 -5.57 -19.85
N THR A 69 -21.07 -6.51 -19.03
CA THR A 69 -20.46 -7.82 -18.80
C THR A 69 -21.28 -9.00 -19.30
N HIS A 70 -22.52 -8.78 -19.80
CA HIS A 70 -23.50 -9.81 -20.13
C HIS A 70 -23.85 -10.73 -18.94
N SER A 71 -23.55 -10.31 -17.72
CA SER A 71 -23.82 -11.02 -16.47
C SER A 71 -24.53 -10.09 -15.49
N LEU A 72 -25.51 -10.66 -14.76
CA LEU A 72 -26.17 -9.98 -13.65
C LEU A 72 -25.33 -10.03 -12.36
N VAL A 73 -24.24 -10.79 -12.36
CA VAL A 73 -23.36 -10.97 -11.22
C VAL A 73 -21.92 -10.74 -11.66
N ASP A 74 -21.25 -9.84 -10.99
CA ASP A 74 -19.80 -9.68 -11.03
C ASP A 74 -19.19 -10.55 -9.93
N GLU A 75 -18.60 -11.68 -10.33
CA GLU A 75 -17.89 -12.61 -9.45
C GLU A 75 -16.40 -12.49 -9.71
N HIS A 76 -15.62 -12.21 -8.67
CA HIS A 76 -14.17 -12.21 -8.79
C HIS A 76 -13.49 -12.81 -7.55
N GLN A 77 -12.28 -13.32 -7.74
CA GLN A 77 -11.45 -13.85 -6.66
C GLN A 77 -10.74 -12.71 -5.94
N ALA A 78 -10.86 -12.67 -4.64
CA ALA A 78 -10.16 -11.72 -3.78
C ALA A 78 -9.24 -12.43 -2.80
N LEU A 79 -8.19 -11.73 -2.37
CA LEU A 79 -7.36 -12.09 -1.23
C LEU A 79 -7.45 -10.98 -0.20
N GLY A 80 -7.79 -11.32 1.02
CA GLY A 80 -7.80 -10.40 2.14
C GLY A 80 -6.95 -10.91 3.30
N ALA A 81 -6.37 -10.01 4.07
CA ALA A 81 -5.69 -10.33 5.32
C ALA A 81 -6.10 -9.36 6.42
N LEU A 82 -6.03 -9.83 7.65
CA LEU A 82 -6.34 -9.09 8.86
C LEU A 82 -5.29 -9.36 9.93
N LEU A 83 -4.79 -8.31 10.52
CA LEU A 83 -3.82 -8.31 11.62
C LEU A 83 -4.41 -7.52 12.79
N THR A 84 -4.33 -8.07 14.00
CA THR A 84 -4.68 -7.36 15.24
C THR A 84 -3.79 -7.83 16.40
N GLY A 85 -3.58 -6.98 17.41
CA GLY A 85 -2.66 -7.26 18.49
C GLY A 85 -1.19 -7.08 18.12
N ALA A 86 -0.31 -7.83 18.73
CA ALA A 86 1.13 -7.78 18.48
C ALA A 86 1.52 -8.62 17.26
N LEU A 87 2.45 -8.09 16.45
CA LEU A 87 3.01 -8.84 15.32
C LEU A 87 3.87 -10.01 15.82
N GLY A 88 3.54 -11.19 15.34
CA GLY A 88 4.29 -12.39 15.70
C GLY A 88 3.91 -13.00 17.04
N GLY A 89 2.71 -12.78 17.56
CA GLY A 89 2.16 -13.18 18.83
C GLY A 89 2.80 -14.39 19.52
N TRP A 90 2.78 -15.56 18.91
CA TRP A 90 3.48 -16.77 19.41
C TRP A 90 5.01 -16.71 19.29
N ALA A 91 5.54 -15.87 18.39
CA ALA A 91 6.98 -15.59 18.21
C ALA A 91 7.44 -14.37 19.02
N SER A 92 6.56 -13.74 19.80
CA SER A 92 6.85 -12.52 20.60
C SER A 92 7.95 -12.69 21.64
N LYS A 93 8.24 -13.94 22.06
CA LYS A 93 9.39 -14.30 22.88
C LYS A 93 10.71 -14.40 22.09
N SER A 94 10.73 -13.86 20.87
CA SER A 94 11.89 -13.91 20.02
C SER A 94 12.99 -13.00 20.55
N TRP A 95 14.22 -13.39 20.32
CA TRP A 95 15.44 -12.64 20.61
C TRP A 95 15.54 -11.29 19.85
N ARG A 96 14.57 -10.96 18.99
CA ARG A 96 14.54 -9.74 18.15
C ARG A 96 14.01 -8.50 18.86
N GLY A 97 13.63 -8.59 20.15
CA GLY A 97 13.07 -7.46 20.91
C GLY A 97 11.56 -7.47 21.02
N GLU A 98 10.98 -6.33 21.37
CA GLU A 98 9.54 -6.18 21.49
C GLU A 98 8.85 -6.38 20.13
N PRO A 99 7.72 -7.13 20.09
CA PRO A 99 6.96 -7.31 18.87
C PRO A 99 6.38 -5.96 18.40
N GLY A 100 6.39 -5.73 17.09
CA GLY A 100 5.72 -4.59 16.50
C GLY A 100 4.19 -4.65 16.67
N GLU A 101 3.53 -3.54 16.45
CA GLU A 101 2.06 -3.47 16.46
C GLU A 101 1.48 -3.84 15.08
N SER A 102 0.26 -4.39 15.10
CA SER A 102 -0.53 -4.65 13.89
C SER A 102 -1.18 -3.36 13.40
N ASP A 103 -0.39 -2.50 12.77
CA ASP A 103 -0.80 -1.19 12.27
C ASP A 103 -0.89 -1.14 10.73
N PHE A 104 -1.16 0.05 10.19
CA PHE A 104 -1.16 0.32 8.76
C PHE A 104 0.12 -0.13 8.07
N PHE A 105 1.28 0.16 8.67
CA PHE A 105 2.57 -0.14 8.05
C PHE A 105 2.86 -1.63 8.03
N ALA A 106 2.42 -2.36 9.05
CA ALA A 106 2.51 -3.82 9.11
C ALA A 106 1.69 -4.47 7.98
N ALA A 107 0.44 -4.04 7.80
CA ALA A 107 -0.41 -4.55 6.72
C ALA A 107 0.15 -4.18 5.34
N LYS A 108 0.66 -2.94 5.18
CA LYS A 108 1.30 -2.50 3.94
C LYS A 108 2.58 -3.28 3.63
N ALA A 109 3.41 -3.57 4.62
CA ALA A 109 4.63 -4.37 4.42
C ALA A 109 4.31 -5.80 4.01
N LEU A 110 3.30 -6.43 4.63
CA LEU A 110 2.83 -7.76 4.25
C LEU A 110 2.29 -7.78 2.82
N LEU A 111 1.46 -6.79 2.47
CA LEU A 111 0.95 -6.63 1.11
C LEU A 111 2.09 -6.41 0.12
N GLY A 112 3.05 -5.53 0.42
CA GLY A 112 4.21 -5.27 -0.44
C GLY A 112 5.02 -6.54 -0.69
N ALA A 113 5.34 -7.31 0.36
CA ALA A 113 6.03 -8.57 0.22
C ALA A 113 5.29 -9.59 -0.68
N LEU A 114 3.95 -9.54 -0.67
CA LEU A 114 3.13 -10.34 -1.58
C LEU A 114 3.23 -9.84 -3.03
N LEU A 115 3.04 -8.55 -3.26
CA LEU A 115 3.06 -7.94 -4.60
C LEU A 115 4.44 -8.07 -5.26
N ASP A 116 5.51 -7.91 -4.49
CA ASP A 116 6.89 -8.11 -4.94
C ASP A 116 7.14 -9.55 -5.41
N LYS A 117 6.49 -10.55 -4.78
CA LYS A 117 6.57 -11.95 -5.22
C LYS A 117 5.86 -12.21 -6.55
N PHE A 118 4.86 -11.42 -6.88
CA PHE A 118 4.19 -11.46 -8.18
C PHE A 118 4.87 -10.56 -9.23
N HIS A 119 5.97 -9.89 -8.86
CA HIS A 119 6.69 -8.95 -9.71
C HIS A 119 5.77 -7.88 -10.32
N VAL A 120 4.87 -7.36 -9.49
CA VAL A 120 3.94 -6.31 -9.87
C VAL A 120 4.51 -4.97 -9.41
N ASP A 121 4.60 -4.02 -10.32
CA ASP A 121 4.86 -2.64 -9.96
C ASP A 121 3.61 -2.06 -9.31
N TRP A 122 3.75 -1.54 -8.10
CA TRP A 122 2.63 -1.08 -7.32
C TRP A 122 2.93 0.22 -6.57
N SER A 123 1.87 0.96 -6.31
CA SER A 123 1.92 2.18 -5.50
C SER A 123 0.69 2.27 -4.60
N VAL A 124 0.69 3.23 -3.71
CA VAL A 124 -0.47 3.53 -2.85
C VAL A 124 -0.79 5.02 -2.90
N GLN A 125 -2.08 5.33 -2.87
CA GLN A 125 -2.56 6.71 -2.73
C GLN A 125 -3.57 6.80 -1.57
N PRO A 126 -3.80 8.00 -0.99
CA PRO A 126 -4.78 8.17 0.08
C PRO A 126 -6.16 7.66 -0.34
N ALA A 127 -6.79 6.86 0.52
CA ALA A 127 -8.08 6.24 0.25
C ALA A 127 -9.21 6.99 0.95
N THR A 128 -10.26 7.35 0.20
CA THR A 128 -11.47 7.96 0.73
C THR A 128 -12.73 7.14 0.44
N ALA A 129 -12.61 6.11 -0.40
CA ALA A 129 -13.75 5.33 -0.91
C ALA A 129 -14.28 4.27 0.08
N TRP A 130 -13.56 3.95 1.14
CA TRP A 130 -13.91 2.86 2.07
C TRP A 130 -14.22 3.37 3.48
N PRO A 131 -15.52 3.58 3.82
CA PRO A 131 -15.94 4.16 5.12
C PRO A 131 -15.62 3.27 6.32
N PHE A 132 -15.31 2.01 6.09
CA PHE A 132 -14.89 1.06 7.12
C PHE A 132 -13.39 1.15 7.49
N LEU A 133 -12.62 1.98 6.77
CA LEU A 133 -11.22 2.24 7.07
C LEU A 133 -11.04 3.56 7.82
N HIS A 134 -9.94 3.65 8.54
CA HIS A 134 -9.54 4.86 9.26
C HIS A 134 -9.18 5.98 8.26
N PRO A 135 -9.77 7.19 8.37
CA PRO A 135 -9.63 8.24 7.36
C PRO A 135 -8.20 8.75 7.13
N GLY A 136 -7.33 8.64 8.15
CA GLY A 136 -5.92 9.08 8.04
C GLY A 136 -4.92 7.93 7.93
N ARG A 137 -5.37 6.65 7.93
CA ARG A 137 -4.50 5.47 7.88
C ARG A 137 -5.09 4.42 6.95
N ALA A 138 -5.38 4.85 5.73
CA ALA A 138 -5.92 4.02 4.66
C ALA A 138 -5.37 4.47 3.31
N ALA A 139 -5.10 3.51 2.45
CA ALA A 139 -4.62 3.76 1.11
C ALA A 139 -5.29 2.82 0.10
N GLU A 140 -5.51 3.34 -1.09
CA GLU A 140 -5.83 2.58 -2.28
C GLU A 140 -4.55 1.98 -2.84
N VAL A 141 -4.64 0.73 -3.29
CA VAL A 141 -3.53 0.00 -3.90
C VAL A 141 -3.69 0.03 -5.40
N LEU A 142 -2.71 0.58 -6.07
CA LEU A 142 -2.64 0.66 -7.51
C LEU A 142 -1.59 -0.31 -8.03
N ALA A 143 -1.91 -1.02 -9.10
CA ALA A 143 -0.99 -1.87 -9.83
C ALA A 143 -1.09 -1.57 -11.34
N GLY A 144 0.03 -1.57 -12.05
CA GLY A 144 0.08 -1.25 -13.47
C GLY A 144 1.30 -1.84 -14.16
N ASP A 145 1.29 -1.81 -15.49
CA ASP A 145 2.41 -2.25 -16.32
C ASP A 145 3.57 -1.26 -16.18
N GLY A 146 4.54 -1.63 -15.39
CA GLY A 146 5.92 -1.23 -15.44
C GLY A 146 6.24 0.24 -15.62
N TYR A 147 6.34 0.92 -14.56
CA TYR A 147 7.51 1.76 -14.30
C TYR A 147 7.67 1.83 -12.77
N GLY A 148 8.81 1.44 -12.25
CA GLY A 148 9.17 1.66 -10.84
C GLY A 148 9.30 3.15 -10.55
N GLY A 149 8.25 3.88 -10.73
CA GLY A 149 8.11 5.30 -10.48
C GLY A 149 6.66 5.59 -10.14
N SER A 150 6.42 5.98 -8.91
CA SER A 150 5.18 6.51 -8.41
C SER A 150 4.56 7.50 -9.40
N VAL A 151 3.46 7.14 -10.03
CA VAL A 151 2.66 8.13 -10.76
C VAL A 151 1.56 8.59 -9.83
N SER A 152 1.81 9.65 -9.13
CA SER A 152 0.78 10.44 -8.50
C SER A 152 0.34 11.51 -9.48
N GLU A 153 -0.65 11.21 -10.35
CA GLU A 153 -1.60 12.24 -10.79
C GLU A 153 -2.76 11.66 -11.60
N PRO A 154 -4.01 12.05 -11.31
CA PRO A 154 -5.14 11.80 -12.20
C PRO A 154 -5.09 12.62 -13.51
N VAL A 155 -4.04 13.41 -13.74
CA VAL A 155 -3.90 14.36 -14.85
C VAL A 155 -3.58 13.70 -16.20
N LEU A 156 -3.01 12.49 -16.20
CA LEU A 156 -2.59 11.85 -17.47
C LEU A 156 -3.72 11.23 -18.27
N ALA A 157 -4.86 10.96 -17.67
CA ALA A 157 -6.03 10.42 -18.39
C ALA A 157 -6.72 11.45 -19.28
N GLU A 158 -6.56 12.73 -19.01
CA GLU A 158 -7.18 13.81 -19.82
C GLU A 158 -6.32 14.29 -21.00
N THR A 159 -5.03 14.02 -21.03
CA THR A 159 -4.12 14.56 -22.05
C THR A 159 -3.81 13.63 -23.23
N GLY A 160 -4.22 12.36 -23.17
CA GLY A 160 -4.04 11.41 -24.30
C GLY A 160 -2.58 11.08 -24.64
N MET A 161 -1.63 11.36 -23.76
CA MET A 161 -0.19 11.21 -24.00
C MET A 161 0.42 9.96 -23.32
N LEU A 162 -0.30 8.84 -23.33
CA LEU A 162 0.33 7.56 -22.98
C LEU A 162 1.11 7.04 -24.20
N ALA A 163 2.35 6.62 -23.95
CA ALA A 163 3.10 5.90 -24.99
C ALA A 163 2.39 4.60 -25.37
N GLU A 164 2.48 4.18 -26.64
CA GLU A 164 1.86 2.92 -27.08
C GLU A 164 2.39 1.75 -26.23
N GLY A 165 1.52 1.17 -25.39
CA GLY A 165 1.83 0.04 -24.49
C GLY A 165 1.73 0.34 -22.99
N GLU A 166 1.68 1.59 -22.55
CA GLU A 166 1.53 1.95 -21.14
C GLU A 166 0.04 1.95 -20.73
N ARG A 167 -0.32 1.09 -19.80
CA ARG A 167 -1.64 1.12 -19.15
C ARG A 167 -1.55 1.99 -17.90
N PRO A 168 -2.54 2.87 -17.64
CA PRO A 168 -2.58 3.59 -16.39
C PRO A 168 -2.72 2.60 -15.22
N PRO A 169 -2.07 2.87 -14.08
CA PRO A 169 -2.20 2.00 -12.91
C PRO A 169 -3.66 1.87 -12.51
N ALA A 170 -4.10 0.62 -12.32
CA ALA A 170 -5.48 0.30 -11.95
C ALA A 170 -5.60 0.03 -10.46
N SER A 171 -6.71 0.46 -9.86
CA SER A 171 -7.04 0.10 -8.48
C SER A 171 -7.27 -1.40 -8.36
N VAL A 172 -6.40 -2.06 -7.59
CA VAL A 172 -6.51 -3.50 -7.32
C VAL A 172 -7.06 -3.80 -5.93
N GLY A 173 -7.17 -2.79 -5.06
CA GLY A 173 -7.70 -2.99 -3.72
C GLY A 173 -7.35 -1.87 -2.75
N PHE A 174 -7.30 -2.22 -1.47
CA PHE A 174 -7.01 -1.28 -0.39
C PHE A 174 -6.13 -1.92 0.68
N VAL A 175 -5.46 -1.05 1.45
CA VAL A 175 -4.77 -1.38 2.70
C VAL A 175 -5.07 -0.28 3.72
N GLY A 176 -5.28 -0.65 5.00
CA GLY A 176 -5.56 0.37 6.02
C GLY A 176 -5.81 -0.21 7.40
N GLU A 177 -5.90 0.68 8.37
CA GLU A 177 -6.50 0.33 9.67
C GLU A 177 -8.02 0.36 9.55
N VAL A 178 -8.68 -0.58 10.20
CA VAL A 178 -10.14 -0.57 10.32
C VAL A 178 -10.56 0.64 11.16
N HIS A 179 -11.62 1.32 10.73
CA HIS A 179 -12.16 2.47 11.49
C HIS A 179 -12.51 2.03 12.93
N PRO A 180 -12.12 2.77 14.00
CA PRO A 180 -12.35 2.35 15.38
C PRO A 180 -13.80 2.01 15.69
N LEU A 181 -14.76 2.76 15.15
CA LEU A 181 -16.19 2.46 15.31
C LEU A 181 -16.64 1.18 14.59
N VAL A 182 -15.89 0.73 13.59
CA VAL A 182 -16.14 -0.56 12.92
C VAL A 182 -15.49 -1.68 13.73
N ALA A 183 -14.22 -1.55 14.11
CA ALA A 183 -13.52 -2.52 14.94
C ALA A 183 -14.28 -2.81 16.24
N GLY A 184 -14.80 -1.77 16.92
CA GLY A 184 -15.63 -1.89 18.11
C GLY A 184 -16.94 -2.68 17.92
N GLN A 185 -17.50 -2.77 16.69
CA GLN A 185 -18.65 -3.64 16.40
C GLN A 185 -18.30 -5.14 16.46
N TRP A 186 -17.02 -5.47 16.43
CA TRP A 186 -16.48 -6.82 16.53
C TRP A 186 -15.67 -7.05 17.80
N ASP A 187 -15.75 -6.14 18.79
CA ASP A 187 -14.97 -6.20 20.03
C ASP A 187 -13.45 -6.32 19.75
N LEU A 188 -12.99 -5.70 18.67
CA LEU A 188 -11.58 -5.65 18.27
C LEU A 188 -11.01 -4.26 18.58
N GLU A 189 -9.74 -4.23 18.94
CA GLU A 189 -8.94 -3.02 19.11
C GLU A 189 -8.36 -2.57 17.75
N ARG A 190 -7.13 -2.02 17.74
CA ARG A 190 -6.44 -1.65 16.52
C ARG A 190 -6.32 -2.88 15.61
N THR A 191 -6.87 -2.77 14.43
CA THR A 191 -6.91 -3.86 13.44
C THR A 191 -6.51 -3.30 12.09
N ALA A 192 -5.51 -3.90 11.46
CA ALA A 192 -5.07 -3.54 10.12
C ALA A 192 -5.49 -4.61 9.12
N VAL A 193 -5.85 -4.19 7.92
CA VAL A 193 -6.40 -5.06 6.87
C VAL A 193 -5.89 -4.65 5.50
N PHE A 194 -5.85 -5.59 4.58
CA PHE A 194 -5.88 -5.31 3.17
C PHE A 194 -6.82 -6.28 2.45
N ALA A 195 -7.32 -5.87 1.30
CA ALA A 195 -7.98 -6.76 0.36
C ALA A 195 -7.65 -6.35 -1.08
N ILE A 196 -7.35 -7.32 -1.91
CA ILE A 196 -6.98 -7.14 -3.32
C ILE A 196 -7.78 -8.08 -4.22
N ASP A 197 -8.08 -7.61 -5.42
CA ASP A 197 -8.68 -8.36 -6.51
C ASP A 197 -7.59 -9.15 -7.23
N LEU A 198 -7.65 -10.48 -7.16
CA LEU A 198 -6.64 -11.35 -7.76
C LEU A 198 -6.68 -11.35 -9.29
N GLY A 199 -7.84 -11.11 -9.89
CA GLY A 199 -7.96 -11.01 -11.35
C GLY A 199 -7.26 -9.77 -11.89
N LYS A 200 -7.47 -8.62 -11.24
CA LYS A 200 -6.78 -7.37 -11.57
C LYS A 200 -5.28 -7.47 -11.31
N LEU A 201 -4.90 -8.09 -10.19
CA LEU A 201 -3.49 -8.32 -9.86
C LEU A 201 -2.81 -9.20 -10.93
N ALA A 202 -3.45 -10.30 -11.35
CA ALA A 202 -2.92 -11.18 -12.38
C ALA A 202 -2.79 -10.46 -13.75
N ALA A 203 -3.70 -9.54 -14.05
CA ALA A 203 -3.62 -8.73 -15.26
C ALA A 203 -2.48 -7.70 -15.24
N ALA A 204 -2.07 -7.26 -14.05
CA ALA A 204 -0.97 -6.32 -13.84
C ALA A 204 0.39 -7.03 -13.65
N ALA A 205 0.40 -8.35 -13.41
CA ALA A 205 1.62 -9.10 -13.21
C ALA A 205 2.41 -9.26 -14.52
N ALA A 206 3.73 -9.06 -14.45
CA ALA A 206 4.60 -9.27 -15.60
C ALA A 206 4.62 -10.77 -15.97
N PRO A 207 4.35 -11.14 -17.23
CA PRO A 207 4.26 -12.55 -17.63
C PRO A 207 5.62 -13.26 -17.58
N VAL A 208 6.72 -12.53 -17.67
CA VAL A 208 8.08 -13.05 -17.64
C VAL A 208 9.01 -12.11 -16.89
N VAL A 209 9.71 -12.63 -15.91
CA VAL A 209 10.79 -11.90 -15.23
C VAL A 209 12.04 -11.96 -16.08
N ALA A 210 12.40 -10.85 -16.71
CA ALA A 210 13.63 -10.75 -17.48
C ALA A 210 14.84 -10.64 -16.54
N PHE A 211 15.91 -11.37 -16.84
CA PHE A 211 17.17 -11.20 -16.14
C PHE A 211 17.73 -9.78 -16.36
N LYS A 212 17.97 -9.07 -15.25
CA LYS A 212 18.71 -7.81 -15.25
C LYS A 212 20.14 -8.07 -14.75
N PRO A 213 21.18 -7.73 -15.53
CA PRO A 213 22.55 -7.86 -15.07
C PRO A 213 22.75 -7.06 -13.76
N PHE A 214 23.31 -7.70 -12.77
CA PHE A 214 23.71 -7.00 -11.55
C PHE A 214 25.08 -6.35 -11.73
N ALA A 215 25.23 -5.15 -11.19
CA ALA A 215 26.50 -4.45 -11.27
C ALA A 215 27.56 -5.16 -10.40
N SER A 216 28.74 -5.38 -10.97
CA SER A 216 29.89 -5.99 -10.29
C SER A 216 30.70 -5.00 -9.46
N VAL A 217 30.38 -3.71 -9.50
CA VAL A 217 31.07 -2.64 -8.78
C VAL A 217 30.32 -2.23 -7.50
N PRO A 218 31.03 -1.85 -6.43
CA PRO A 218 30.40 -1.41 -5.19
C PRO A 218 29.62 -0.10 -5.40
N SER A 219 28.50 0.06 -4.67
CA SER A 219 27.78 1.32 -4.62
C SER A 219 28.42 2.29 -3.63
N LEU A 220 28.31 3.59 -3.93
CA LEU A 220 28.64 4.66 -3.00
C LEU A 220 27.36 5.08 -2.27
N ARG A 221 27.34 4.98 -0.94
CA ARG A 221 26.16 5.29 -0.12
C ARG A 221 26.28 6.64 0.54
N ARG A 222 25.17 7.37 0.61
CA ARG A 222 25.02 8.65 1.28
C ARG A 222 23.67 8.75 1.97
N ASP A 223 23.71 9.31 3.17
CA ASP A 223 22.51 9.63 3.91
C ASP A 223 22.20 11.11 3.76
N LEU A 224 20.92 11.43 3.69
CA LEU A 224 20.40 12.77 3.58
C LEU A 224 19.22 12.94 4.52
N ALA A 225 19.25 13.92 5.42
CA ALA A 225 18.11 14.25 6.25
C ALA A 225 17.44 15.52 5.72
N VAL A 226 16.13 15.47 5.48
CA VAL A 226 15.34 16.59 4.98
C VAL A 226 14.10 16.81 5.85
N THR A 227 13.89 18.05 6.28
CA THR A 227 12.67 18.47 6.98
C THR A 227 11.66 18.96 5.96
N LEU A 228 10.43 18.44 6.02
CA LEU A 228 9.36 18.70 5.05
C LEU A 228 8.03 18.91 5.76
N PRO A 229 7.07 19.66 5.16
CA PRO A 229 5.70 19.73 5.64
C PRO A 229 5.03 18.35 5.71
N ASP A 230 4.28 18.08 6.78
CA ASP A 230 3.58 16.79 7.02
C ASP A 230 2.68 16.32 5.86
N PRO A 231 1.96 17.20 5.12
CA PRO A 231 1.10 16.77 4.03
C PRO A 231 1.83 16.12 2.84
N ILE A 232 3.14 16.37 2.69
CA ILE A 232 3.91 15.83 1.56
C ILE A 232 4.18 14.35 1.82
N ALA A 233 3.63 13.45 0.97
CA ALA A 233 3.83 12.02 1.13
C ALA A 233 5.30 11.63 0.91
N ALA A 234 5.82 10.66 1.69
CA ALA A 234 7.17 10.13 1.50
C ALA A 234 7.39 9.56 0.08
N ALA A 235 6.35 9.01 -0.54
CA ALA A 235 6.39 8.55 -1.92
C ALA A 235 6.74 9.67 -2.90
N GLN A 236 6.14 10.86 -2.76
CA GLN A 236 6.44 12.03 -3.58
C GLN A 236 7.90 12.49 -3.41
N VAL A 237 8.41 12.43 -2.17
CA VAL A 237 9.82 12.74 -1.89
C VAL A 237 10.75 11.78 -2.59
N LEU A 238 10.48 10.46 -2.49
CA LEU A 238 11.29 9.43 -3.12
C LEU A 238 11.26 9.54 -4.66
N GLU A 239 10.12 9.88 -5.23
CA GLU A 239 9.95 10.09 -6.67
C GLU A 239 10.81 11.28 -7.15
N ARG A 240 10.67 12.43 -6.50
CA ARG A 240 11.48 13.61 -6.84
C ARG A 240 12.98 13.35 -6.70
N VAL A 241 13.38 12.56 -5.69
CA VAL A 241 14.78 12.15 -5.53
C VAL A 241 15.25 11.24 -6.66
N ARG A 242 14.43 10.27 -7.10
CA ARG A 242 14.77 9.39 -8.24
C ARG A 242 14.92 10.18 -9.53
N GLU A 243 13.98 11.05 -9.84
CA GLU A 243 14.04 11.92 -11.03
C GLU A 243 15.29 12.79 -11.03
N ALA A 244 15.57 13.48 -9.91
CA ALA A 244 16.70 14.38 -9.80
C ALA A 244 18.06 13.65 -9.75
N GLY A 245 18.09 12.45 -9.18
CA GLY A 245 19.29 11.62 -9.10
C GLY A 245 19.79 11.13 -10.46
N GLY A 246 18.84 10.82 -11.38
CA GLY A 246 19.15 10.34 -12.71
C GLY A 246 19.82 8.96 -12.72
N GLU A 247 20.51 8.62 -13.80
CA GLU A 247 21.07 7.28 -14.05
C GLU A 247 22.09 6.79 -13.03
N VAL A 248 22.76 7.69 -12.32
CA VAL A 248 23.74 7.32 -11.30
C VAL A 248 23.13 6.97 -9.94
N LEU A 249 21.86 7.31 -9.70
CA LEU A 249 21.13 6.92 -8.50
C LEU A 249 20.53 5.52 -8.70
N ASP A 250 21.14 4.52 -8.07
CA ASP A 250 20.74 3.11 -8.14
C ASP A 250 19.51 2.82 -7.25
N ASP A 251 19.49 3.40 -6.02
CA ASP A 251 18.40 3.21 -5.07
C ASP A 251 18.25 4.39 -4.11
N VAL A 252 17.01 4.59 -3.62
CA VAL A 252 16.70 5.50 -2.54
C VAL A 252 15.62 4.91 -1.64
N SER A 253 15.84 4.98 -0.32
CA SER A 253 14.87 4.53 0.68
C SER A 253 14.81 5.47 1.87
N VAL A 254 13.63 5.53 2.53
CA VAL A 254 13.47 6.19 3.83
C VAL A 254 13.82 5.18 4.90
N PHE A 255 14.77 5.49 5.77
CA PHE A 255 15.15 4.60 6.86
C PHE A 255 14.78 5.13 8.26
N ASP A 256 14.46 6.43 8.35
CA ASP A 256 13.97 7.02 9.60
C ASP A 256 12.99 8.18 9.35
N VAL A 257 12.04 8.36 10.26
CA VAL A 257 11.06 9.45 10.26
C VAL A 257 11.01 10.06 11.65
N TYR A 258 11.37 11.33 11.76
CA TYR A 258 11.31 12.05 13.03
C TYR A 258 10.23 13.12 13.01
N THR A 259 9.32 13.04 13.99
CA THR A 259 8.29 14.03 14.29
C THR A 259 8.47 14.49 15.74
N GLY A 260 9.01 15.68 15.94
CA GLY A 260 9.28 16.15 17.29
C GLY A 260 9.58 17.65 17.33
N PRO A 261 9.78 18.22 18.54
CA PRO A 261 9.90 19.66 18.71
C PRO A 261 11.05 20.32 17.93
N GLN A 262 12.04 19.51 17.50
CA GLN A 262 13.20 20.04 16.76
C GLN A 262 12.92 20.32 15.27
N VAL A 263 11.83 19.83 14.70
CA VAL A 263 11.45 20.05 13.29
C VAL A 263 10.30 21.05 13.13
N GLY A 264 9.68 21.45 14.23
CA GLY A 264 8.55 22.38 14.23
C GLY A 264 7.19 21.71 14.09
N GLU A 265 6.13 22.49 14.39
CA GLU A 265 4.75 22.02 14.27
C GLU A 265 4.35 21.92 12.80
N GLY A 266 3.68 20.82 12.42
CA GLY A 266 3.27 20.53 11.04
C GLY A 266 4.43 20.15 10.11
N MET A 267 5.60 19.83 10.66
CA MET A 267 6.79 19.42 9.94
C MET A 267 7.28 18.05 10.42
N ARG A 268 7.94 17.32 9.52
CA ARG A 268 8.66 16.08 9.84
C ARG A 268 9.99 16.01 9.13
N SER A 269 10.93 15.29 9.70
CA SER A 269 12.20 14.98 9.07
C SER A 269 12.19 13.57 8.53
N LEU A 270 12.60 13.41 7.27
CA LEU A 270 12.84 12.11 6.64
C LEU A 270 14.35 11.91 6.50
N ALA A 271 14.83 10.74 6.93
CA ALA A 271 16.19 10.31 6.68
C ALA A 271 16.19 9.35 5.48
N LEU A 272 16.90 9.76 4.43
CA LEU A 272 16.98 9.07 3.15
C LEU A 272 18.36 8.40 3.01
N ALA A 273 18.37 7.12 2.69
CA ALA A 273 19.57 6.41 2.25
C ALA A 273 19.62 6.42 0.72
N LEU A 274 20.66 7.05 0.16
CA LEU A 274 20.91 7.14 -1.27
C LEU A 274 22.02 6.17 -1.64
N SER A 275 21.82 5.36 -2.67
CA SER A 275 22.82 4.45 -3.23
C SER A 275 23.13 4.86 -4.66
N PHE A 276 24.39 5.25 -4.92
CA PHE A 276 24.86 5.64 -6.24
C PHE A 276 25.72 4.55 -6.84
N ARG A 277 25.58 4.28 -8.13
CA ARG A 277 26.32 3.25 -8.85
C ARG A 277 26.43 3.57 -10.34
N ALA A 278 27.57 3.25 -10.93
CA ALA A 278 27.73 3.19 -12.37
C ALA A 278 27.86 1.73 -12.83
N PRO A 279 27.47 1.39 -14.07
CA PRO A 279 27.54 0.01 -14.56
C PRO A 279 28.97 -0.49 -14.80
N ASP A 280 29.91 0.39 -15.04
CA ASP A 280 31.25 0.12 -15.59
C ASP A 280 32.42 0.51 -14.67
N ARG A 281 32.19 1.33 -13.64
CA ARG A 281 33.25 1.83 -12.76
C ARG A 281 32.76 2.12 -11.33
N THR A 282 33.68 2.14 -10.38
CA THR A 282 33.40 2.64 -9.05
C THR A 282 33.32 4.17 -9.06
N LEU A 283 32.24 4.72 -8.47
CA LEU A 283 32.03 6.16 -8.37
C LEU A 283 32.86 6.76 -7.21
N THR A 284 33.36 7.97 -7.43
CA THR A 284 34.00 8.82 -6.42
C THR A 284 32.99 9.84 -5.87
N GLU A 285 33.37 10.57 -4.79
CA GLU A 285 32.59 11.68 -4.26
C GLU A 285 32.30 12.75 -5.31
N GLU A 286 33.30 13.10 -6.12
CA GLU A 286 33.18 14.10 -7.18
C GLU A 286 32.19 13.68 -8.26
N ASP A 287 32.05 12.38 -8.53
CA ASP A 287 31.12 11.84 -9.51
C ASP A 287 29.65 12.00 -9.07
N VAL A 288 29.37 11.90 -7.77
CA VAL A 288 27.99 11.92 -7.23
C VAL A 288 27.53 13.32 -6.81
N GLU A 289 28.46 14.26 -6.57
CA GLU A 289 28.11 15.61 -6.10
C GLU A 289 27.13 16.36 -7.04
N PRO A 290 27.23 16.27 -8.39
CA PRO A 290 26.24 16.89 -9.26
C PRO A 290 24.83 16.29 -9.10
N ALA A 291 24.71 14.98 -8.91
CA ALA A 291 23.42 14.33 -8.68
C ALA A 291 22.85 14.71 -7.30
N ARG A 292 23.70 14.73 -6.28
CA ARG A 292 23.35 15.18 -4.94
C ARG A 292 22.83 16.62 -4.95
N ALA A 293 23.52 17.53 -5.65
CA ALA A 293 23.09 18.93 -5.76
C ALA A 293 21.70 19.06 -6.42
N ARG A 294 21.41 18.28 -7.49
CA ARG A 294 20.08 18.24 -8.11
C ARG A 294 19.02 17.71 -7.14
N ILE A 295 19.32 16.65 -6.40
CA ILE A 295 18.42 16.08 -5.40
C ILE A 295 18.06 17.13 -4.34
N VAL A 296 19.07 17.82 -3.82
CA VAL A 296 18.88 18.88 -2.82
C VAL A 296 17.99 20.00 -3.36
N ALA A 297 18.24 20.46 -4.59
CA ALA A 297 17.42 21.47 -5.24
C ALA A 297 15.96 21.01 -5.42
N ALA A 298 15.75 19.79 -5.89
CA ALA A 298 14.41 19.21 -6.07
C ALA A 298 13.64 19.03 -4.74
N LEU A 299 14.33 18.69 -3.66
CA LEU A 299 13.74 18.65 -2.32
C LEU A 299 13.37 20.06 -1.82
N GLY A 300 14.17 21.07 -2.15
CA GLY A 300 13.86 22.48 -1.85
C GLY A 300 12.60 22.97 -2.55
N GLU A 301 12.32 22.52 -3.79
CA GLU A 301 11.08 22.83 -4.51
C GLU A 301 9.83 22.27 -3.80
N LEU A 302 9.96 21.17 -3.07
CA LEU A 302 8.92 20.61 -2.21
C LEU A 302 8.80 21.34 -0.85
N GLY A 303 9.54 22.41 -0.63
CA GLY A 303 9.60 23.11 0.66
C GLY A 303 10.47 22.38 1.69
N GLY A 304 11.36 21.51 1.23
CA GLY A 304 12.29 20.75 2.06
C GLY A 304 13.51 21.58 2.47
N GLU A 305 13.90 21.47 3.74
CA GLU A 305 15.14 22.03 4.27
C GLU A 305 16.07 20.92 4.72
N LEU A 306 17.33 20.97 4.27
CA LEU A 306 18.32 19.99 4.73
C LEU A 306 18.62 20.17 6.20
N ARG A 307 18.64 19.07 6.91
CA ARG A 307 19.11 19.01 8.29
C ARG A 307 20.58 18.59 8.29
N VAL A 308 21.45 19.48 8.76
CA VAL A 308 22.89 19.27 8.91
C VAL A 308 23.19 18.56 10.22
#